data_88a57939bdb2b8f4626d0e451ab27a06
#
_entry.id   88a57939bdb2b8f4626d0e451ab27a06
#
_cell.length_a   1.000
_cell.length_b   1.000
_cell.length_c   1.000
_cell.angle_alpha   90.00
_cell.angle_beta   90.00
_cell.angle_gamma   90.00
#
_symmetry.space_group_name_H-M   'P 1'
#
loop_
_entity.id
_entity.type
_entity.pdbx_description
1 polymer ?
#
loop_
_entity_poly.entity_id
_entity_poly.type
_entity_poly.pdbx_seq_one_letter_code
_entity_poly.pdbx_strand_id
1 'polypeptide(L)'
;MIELKNVCYAYGNEIALRYINLNIQKGESVIIQGPNGCGKSTLIKLLNGIIFPMEGSYTYQGHEITEKTLKDPRFAKWFHQQMGYVFQN
;
A
#
# COMPACT_ATOMS: atom_id res chain seq x y z
N MET A 1 -8.29 -1.46 -9.02
CA MET A 1 -7.23 -2.46 -8.83
C MET A 1 -6.55 -2.32 -7.47
N ILE A 2 -6.09 -1.15 -7.14
CA ILE A 2 -5.57 -0.85 -5.80
C ILE A 2 -6.60 0.01 -5.07
N GLU A 3 -6.98 -0.38 -3.86
CA GLU A 3 -7.93 0.38 -3.07
C GLU A 3 -7.45 0.52 -1.63
N LEU A 4 -7.34 1.76 -1.17
CA LEU A 4 -7.09 2.09 0.22
C LEU A 4 -8.32 2.77 0.78
N LYS A 5 -8.81 2.30 1.93
CA LYS A 5 -9.97 2.87 2.61
C LYS A 5 -9.58 3.26 4.02
N ASN A 6 -9.59 4.56 4.28
CA ASN A 6 -9.37 5.13 5.62
C ASN A 6 -8.09 4.60 6.28
N VAL A 7 -7.01 4.49 5.51
CA VAL A 7 -5.77 3.90 5.99
C VAL A 7 -5.03 4.88 6.89
N CYS A 8 -4.65 4.39 8.07
CA CYS A 8 -3.84 5.13 9.03
C CYS A 8 -2.59 4.34 9.34
N TYR A 9 -1.47 5.05 9.50
CA TYR A 9 -0.22 4.45 9.94
C TYR A 9 0.60 5.47 10.72
N ALA A 10 1.26 5.03 11.77
CA ALA A 10 2.09 5.89 12.61
C ALA A 10 3.39 5.21 12.99
N TYR A 11 4.44 6.01 13.11
CA TYR A 11 5.71 5.58 13.68
C TYR A 11 5.77 6.14 15.10
N GLY A 12 5.50 5.27 16.10
CA GLY A 12 5.42 5.73 17.48
C GLY A 12 4.30 6.76 17.64
N ASN A 13 4.66 7.99 18.03
CA ASN A 13 3.70 9.08 18.21
C ASN A 13 3.52 9.94 16.97
N GLU A 14 4.23 9.64 15.89
CA GLU A 14 4.18 10.44 14.67
C GLU A 14 3.29 9.79 13.62
N ILE A 15 2.19 10.46 13.28
CA ILE A 15 1.25 9.95 12.30
C ILE A 15 1.80 10.24 10.90
N ALA A 16 2.06 9.16 10.14
CA ALA A 16 2.57 9.26 8.78
C ALA A 16 1.44 9.24 7.74
N LEU A 17 0.40 8.43 7.96
CA LEU A 17 -0.76 8.36 7.08
C LEU A 17 -2.01 8.54 7.93
N ARG A 18 -2.89 9.47 7.51
CA ARG A 18 -4.12 9.76 8.23
C ARG A 18 -5.31 9.64 7.29
N TYR A 19 -6.12 8.60 7.50
CA TYR A 19 -7.35 8.36 6.75
C TYR A 19 -7.18 8.49 5.25
N ILE A 20 -6.17 7.82 4.72
CA ILE A 20 -5.85 7.88 3.29
C ILE A 20 -6.85 7.02 2.52
N ASN A 21 -7.47 7.64 1.52
CA ASN A 21 -8.36 6.96 0.58
C ASN A 21 -7.76 7.08 -0.81
N LEU A 22 -7.62 5.94 -1.48
CA LEU A 22 -7.00 5.90 -2.79
C LEU A 22 -7.65 4.78 -3.59
N ASN A 23 -7.98 5.06 -4.84
CA ASN A 23 -8.52 4.06 -5.74
C ASN A 23 -7.80 4.18 -7.08
N ILE A 24 -7.06 3.13 -7.44
CA ILE A 24 -6.29 3.11 -8.68
C ILE A 24 -6.81 1.97 -9.53
N GLN A 25 -7.31 2.28 -10.71
CA GLN A 25 -7.83 1.30 -11.64
C GLN A 25 -6.72 0.71 -12.50
N LYS A 26 -7.00 -0.44 -13.09
CA LYS A 26 -6.06 -1.10 -13.99
C LYS A 26 -5.74 -0.17 -15.17
N GLY A 27 -4.46 -0.04 -15.48
CA GLY A 27 -4.01 0.80 -16.58
C GLY A 27 -3.76 2.25 -16.21
N GLU A 28 -4.13 2.68 -15.00
CA GLU A 28 -3.83 4.02 -14.54
C GLU A 28 -2.37 4.13 -14.10
N SER A 29 -1.76 5.25 -14.42
CA SER A 29 -0.41 5.55 -13.95
C SER A 29 -0.50 6.24 -12.61
N VAL A 30 0.38 5.85 -11.68
CA VAL A 30 0.44 6.46 -10.36
C VAL A 30 1.77 7.17 -10.22
N ILE A 31 1.69 8.47 -9.93
CA ILE A 31 2.87 9.26 -9.60
C ILE A 31 2.69 9.77 -8.18
N ILE A 32 3.54 9.30 -7.28
CA ILE A 32 3.52 9.77 -5.90
C ILE A 32 4.52 10.91 -5.80
N GLN A 33 4.00 12.11 -5.67
CA GLN A 33 4.81 13.33 -5.62
C GLN A 33 4.63 14.02 -4.28
N GLY A 34 5.64 14.77 -3.90
CA GLY A 34 5.60 15.57 -2.69
C GLY A 34 6.97 15.65 -2.04
N PRO A 35 7.14 16.61 -1.11
CA PRO A 35 8.40 16.72 -0.38
C PRO A 35 8.60 15.53 0.53
N ASN A 36 9.87 15.26 0.88
CA ASN A 36 10.19 14.26 1.86
C ASN A 36 9.48 14.60 3.19
N GLY A 37 8.98 13.57 3.86
CA GLY A 37 8.29 13.75 5.13
C GLY A 37 6.78 13.92 5.04
N CYS A 38 6.20 13.93 3.83
CA CYS A 38 4.75 14.06 3.66
C CYS A 38 4.02 12.70 3.63
N GLY A 39 4.68 11.63 4.06
CA GLY A 39 4.10 10.30 4.05
C GLY A 39 4.30 9.52 2.75
N LYS A 40 4.97 10.11 1.77
CA LYS A 40 5.20 9.47 0.47
C LYS A 40 5.95 8.13 0.60
N SER A 41 7.04 8.12 1.34
CA SER A 41 7.83 6.90 1.56
C SER A 41 7.02 5.85 2.31
N THR A 42 6.23 6.28 3.28
CA THR A 42 5.38 5.39 4.06
C THR A 42 4.31 4.76 3.18
N LEU A 43 3.69 5.57 2.31
CA LEU A 43 2.67 5.09 1.39
C LEU A 43 3.25 4.04 0.43
N ILE A 44 4.45 4.29 -0.10
CA ILE A 44 5.11 3.34 -1.00
C ILE A 44 5.39 2.03 -0.28
N LYS A 45 5.89 2.08 0.96
CA LYS A 45 6.14 0.88 1.76
C LYS A 45 4.85 0.10 2.01
N LEU A 46 3.76 0.80 2.31
CA LEU A 46 2.47 0.16 2.54
C LEU A 46 1.96 -0.52 1.28
N LEU A 47 2.05 0.15 0.12
CA LEU A 47 1.60 -0.42 -1.14
C LEU A 47 2.42 -1.65 -1.52
N ASN A 48 3.69 -1.71 -1.14
CA ASN A 48 4.55 -2.86 -1.41
C ASN A 48 4.46 -3.97 -0.36
N GLY A 49 3.61 -3.81 0.65
CA GLY A 49 3.41 -4.84 1.66
C GLY A 49 4.56 -4.95 2.65
N ILE A 50 5.37 -3.91 2.79
CA ILE A 50 6.45 -3.85 3.78
C ILE A 50 5.88 -3.49 5.14
N ILE A 51 4.92 -2.58 5.15
CA ILE A 51 4.15 -2.21 6.34
C ILE A 51 2.67 -2.40 6.05
N PHE A 52 1.84 -2.42 7.10
CA PHE A 52 0.42 -2.71 6.97
C PHE A 52 -0.41 -1.65 7.69
N PRO A 53 -1.65 -1.39 7.22
CA PRO A 53 -2.50 -0.39 7.87
C PRO A 53 -2.75 -0.71 9.34
N MET A 54 -2.65 0.29 10.19
CA MET A 54 -3.06 0.19 11.59
C MET A 54 -4.57 0.34 11.71
N GLU A 55 -5.16 1.14 10.82
CA GLU A 55 -6.59 1.28 10.66
C GLU A 55 -6.91 1.33 9.18
N GLY A 56 -8.14 0.98 8.82
CA GLY A 56 -8.54 0.94 7.44
C GLY A 56 -8.13 -0.35 6.74
N SER A 57 -8.19 -0.34 5.42
CA SER A 57 -7.91 -1.55 4.65
C SER A 57 -7.19 -1.23 3.35
N TYR A 58 -6.40 -2.20 2.91
CA TYR A 58 -5.72 -2.15 1.61
C TYR A 58 -6.09 -3.42 0.86
N THR A 59 -6.66 -3.26 -0.33
CA THR A 59 -6.97 -4.38 -1.21
C THR A 59 -6.31 -4.18 -2.56
N TYR A 60 -5.85 -5.29 -3.14
CA TYR A 60 -5.26 -5.32 -4.46
C TYR A 60 -5.98 -6.40 -5.28
N GLN A 61 -6.64 -5.99 -6.35
CA GLN A 61 -7.43 -6.89 -7.20
C GLN A 61 -8.41 -7.75 -6.38
N GLY A 62 -9.08 -7.13 -5.40
CA GLY A 62 -10.04 -7.81 -4.55
C GLY A 62 -9.43 -8.63 -3.42
N HIS A 63 -8.11 -8.71 -3.33
CA HIS A 63 -7.44 -9.44 -2.26
C HIS A 63 -6.99 -8.48 -1.17
N GLU A 64 -7.39 -8.76 0.07
CA GLU A 64 -6.94 -7.95 1.20
C GLU A 64 -5.46 -8.21 1.46
N ILE A 65 -4.70 -7.12 1.55
CA ILE A 65 -3.26 -7.20 1.78
C ILE A 65 -3.00 -6.91 3.25
N THR A 66 -2.64 -7.95 4.00
CA THR A 66 -2.35 -7.86 5.44
C THR A 66 -1.11 -8.67 5.74
N GLU A 67 -0.58 -8.48 6.96
CA GLU A 67 0.53 -9.31 7.42
C GLU A 67 0.16 -10.78 7.37
N LYS A 68 -1.10 -11.10 7.73
CA LYS A 68 -1.59 -12.46 7.73
C LYS A 68 -1.65 -13.06 6.32
N THR A 69 -2.19 -12.31 5.35
CA THR A 69 -2.31 -12.83 3.98
C THR A 69 -0.95 -13.02 3.33
N LEU A 70 0.02 -12.15 3.64
CA LEU A 70 1.38 -12.25 3.09
C LEU A 70 2.25 -13.31 3.78
N LYS A 71 1.73 -13.98 4.81
CA LYS A 71 2.42 -15.15 5.38
C LYS A 71 2.35 -16.36 4.48
N ASP A 72 1.37 -16.42 3.58
CA ASP A 72 1.31 -17.48 2.56
C ASP A 72 2.37 -17.20 1.50
N PRO A 73 3.38 -18.09 1.35
CA PRO A 73 4.48 -17.84 0.41
C PRO A 73 4.03 -17.71 -1.04
N ARG A 74 2.98 -18.43 -1.44
CA ARG A 74 2.46 -18.37 -2.81
C ARG A 74 1.82 -17.02 -3.07
N PHE A 75 1.00 -16.57 -2.12
CA PHE A 75 0.33 -15.28 -2.24
C PHE A 75 1.34 -14.14 -2.21
N ALA A 76 2.31 -14.19 -1.29
CA ALA A 76 3.35 -13.17 -1.19
C ALA A 76 4.16 -13.07 -2.48
N LYS A 77 4.54 -14.22 -3.06
CA LYS A 77 5.30 -14.23 -4.32
C LYS A 77 4.51 -13.56 -5.44
N TRP A 78 3.23 -13.94 -5.59
CA TRP A 78 2.36 -13.33 -6.60
C TRP A 78 2.23 -11.83 -6.37
N PHE A 79 1.97 -11.43 -5.13
CA PHE A 79 1.78 -10.01 -4.79
C PHE A 79 3.03 -9.19 -5.10
N HIS A 80 4.21 -9.67 -4.70
CA HIS A 80 5.45 -8.94 -4.94
C HIS A 80 5.77 -8.85 -6.43
N GLN A 81 5.43 -9.87 -7.22
CA GLN A 81 5.57 -9.80 -8.67
C GLN A 81 4.65 -8.71 -9.25
N GLN A 82 3.42 -8.63 -8.75
CA GLN A 82 2.48 -7.60 -9.19
C GLN A 82 2.99 -6.20 -8.86
N MET A 83 3.54 -6.01 -7.67
CA MET A 83 4.09 -4.72 -7.28
C MET A 83 5.30 -4.32 -8.14
N GLY A 84 6.07 -5.30 -8.58
CA GLY A 84 7.15 -5.05 -9.53
C GLY A 84 6.65 -4.46 -10.84
N TYR A 85 5.48 -4.87 -11.31
CA TYR A 85 4.86 -4.29 -12.51
C TYR A 85 4.25 -2.92 -12.23
N VAL A 86 3.58 -2.77 -11.08
CA VAL A 86 2.89 -1.52 -10.72
C VAL A 86 3.88 -0.35 -10.58
N PHE A 87 5.04 -0.61 -9.98
CA PHE A 87 6.05 0.41 -9.73
C PHE A 87 7.23 0.36 -10.69
N GLN A 88 7.05 -0.30 -11.82
CA GLN A 88 8.08 -0.37 -12.84
C GLN A 88 8.20 1.00 -13.54
N ASN A 89 9.42 1.49 -13.64
CA ASN A 89 9.71 2.74 -14.33
C ASN A 89 9.96 2.49 -15.83
#